data_566b0d3cdfefdeb184b9fa1e537dc664
#
_entry.id   566b0d3cdfefdeb184b9fa1e537dc664
#
_cell.length_a   1.000
_cell.length_b   1.000
_cell.length_c   1.000
_cell.angle_alpha   90.00
_cell.angle_beta   90.00
_cell.angle_gamma   90.00
#
_symmetry.space_group_name_H-M   'P 1'
#
loop_
_entity.id
_entity.type
_entity.pdbx_description
1 polymer ?
#
loop_
_entity_poly.entity_id
_entity_poly.type
_entity_poly.pdbx_seq_one_letter_code
_entity_poly.pdbx_strand_id
1 'polypeptide(L)'
;MNPAWKQSALLLGQTWHPFFGDIYPQVLNLNPGAPFNAFSRAPQIRYRFDTGHWQLTGTALWQLQYLSNGPNGKSEEYIKNSCIPEFYAGIDYKHENFRAGIGAEVLSLKPRTQNTVDGKVYKLDERITSMSFEAHLRYKTPDWLVAAKSTLGEDMTHTCMLGGYGVTSIDDRTGEQTYTPFRHSMTWLNVVHGQKWKQGLFVGYMKNLGTGEDIINQYGTGLKVGQLLTVDLQLSYNLPHWKFGLEYSPSTGWFGTADNRGCIHDTHTVTNHRILAAMIYMF
;
A
#
# COMPACT_ATOMS: atom_id res chain seq x y z
N MET A 1 -7.59 21.85 -6.51
CA MET A 1 -8.72 22.24 -7.38
C MET A 1 -9.51 20.99 -7.71
N ASN A 2 -10.84 21.02 -7.60
CA ASN A 2 -11.70 19.86 -7.81
C ASN A 2 -12.98 20.27 -8.58
N PRO A 3 -12.85 20.62 -9.87
CA PRO A 3 -14.02 20.89 -10.68
C PRO A 3 -14.82 19.61 -10.89
N ALA A 4 -16.13 19.67 -10.63
CA ALA A 4 -17.05 18.56 -10.82
C ALA A 4 -18.13 18.96 -11.82
N TRP A 5 -18.44 18.10 -12.74
CA TRP A 5 -19.54 18.17 -13.69
C TRP A 5 -20.58 17.12 -13.34
N LYS A 6 -21.71 17.11 -14.03
CA LYS A 6 -22.84 16.23 -13.70
C LYS A 6 -22.47 14.76 -13.44
N GLN A 7 -21.52 14.22 -14.21
CA GLN A 7 -21.07 12.82 -14.13
C GLN A 7 -19.54 12.67 -14.04
N SER A 8 -18.82 13.79 -14.06
CA SER A 8 -17.36 13.79 -14.12
C SER A 8 -16.79 14.69 -13.04
N ALA A 9 -15.65 14.30 -12.48
CA ALA A 9 -14.88 15.12 -11.56
C ALA A 9 -13.39 15.01 -11.88
N LEU A 10 -12.70 16.15 -11.89
CA LEU A 10 -11.26 16.22 -12.03
C LEU A 10 -10.66 16.74 -10.72
N LEU A 11 -9.73 16.00 -10.15
CA LEU A 11 -8.97 16.41 -8.97
C LEU A 11 -7.54 16.70 -9.39
N LEU A 12 -7.05 17.90 -9.05
CA LEU A 12 -5.68 18.35 -9.26
C LEU A 12 -5.07 18.73 -7.90
N GLY A 13 -4.00 18.08 -7.50
CA GLY A 13 -3.29 18.40 -6.25
C GLY A 13 -2.91 17.17 -5.44
N GLN A 14 -2.40 17.40 -4.23
CA GLN A 14 -1.96 16.35 -3.32
C GLN A 14 -3.13 15.79 -2.52
N THR A 15 -3.36 14.49 -2.64
CA THR A 15 -4.37 13.76 -1.85
C THR A 15 -3.97 12.31 -1.65
N TRP A 16 -4.84 11.54 -1.00
CA TRP A 16 -4.63 10.12 -0.75
C TRP A 16 -4.40 9.33 -2.03
N HIS A 17 -3.44 8.41 -1.97
CA HIS A 17 -3.18 7.42 -3.03
C HIS A 17 -4.47 6.66 -3.38
N PRO A 18 -4.72 6.30 -4.66
CA PRO A 18 -5.93 5.57 -5.04
C PRO A 18 -6.13 4.26 -4.27
N PHE A 19 -5.08 3.51 -4.00
CA PHE A 19 -5.14 2.28 -3.20
C PHE A 19 -5.51 2.50 -1.72
N PHE A 20 -5.29 3.69 -1.14
CA PHE A 20 -5.94 4.03 0.12
C PHE A 20 -7.44 4.15 -0.09
N GLY A 21 -7.85 4.90 -1.11
CA GLY A 21 -9.22 5.07 -1.57
C GLY A 21 -10.16 5.63 -0.49
N ASP A 22 -11.44 5.31 -0.65
CA ASP A 22 -12.51 5.67 0.29
C ASP A 22 -12.88 4.48 1.21
N ILE A 23 -12.21 3.33 1.04
CA ILE A 23 -12.42 2.10 1.83
C ILE A 23 -11.12 1.79 2.57
N TYR A 24 -11.11 2.10 3.86
CA TYR A 24 -9.99 1.92 4.77
C TYR A 24 -10.48 1.45 6.15
N PRO A 25 -9.64 0.80 6.96
CA PRO A 25 -10.01 0.32 8.27
C PRO A 25 -10.42 1.45 9.22
N GLN A 26 -11.52 1.25 9.94
CA GLN A 26 -12.00 2.14 11.02
C GLN A 26 -11.42 1.64 12.34
N VAL A 27 -10.20 2.08 12.66
CA VAL A 27 -9.47 1.75 13.88
C VAL A 27 -9.03 3.04 14.59
N LEU A 28 -8.66 2.98 15.87
CA LEU A 28 -8.20 4.15 16.62
C LEU A 28 -6.77 4.57 16.26
N ASN A 29 -5.98 3.67 15.74
CA ASN A 29 -4.62 3.88 15.32
C ASN A 29 -4.51 4.96 14.21
N LEU A 30 -3.45 5.80 14.27
CA LEU A 30 -3.18 6.87 13.30
C LEU A 30 -2.90 6.38 11.88
N ASN A 31 -2.38 5.15 11.72
CA ASN A 31 -2.08 4.54 10.42
C ASN A 31 -3.03 3.38 10.14
N PRO A 32 -4.30 3.66 9.78
CA PRO A 32 -5.31 2.62 9.66
C PRO A 32 -4.90 1.55 8.65
N GLY A 33 -4.67 0.34 9.16
CA GLY A 33 -4.39 -0.83 8.36
C GLY A 33 -2.99 -0.98 7.80
N ALA A 34 -2.06 -0.03 8.01
CA ALA A 34 -0.68 -0.23 7.56
C ALA A 34 0.01 -1.35 8.36
N PRO A 35 0.79 -2.27 7.74
CA PRO A 35 1.16 -2.31 6.33
C PRO A 35 0.20 -3.10 5.42
N PHE A 36 -1.02 -3.42 5.85
CA PHE A 36 -2.00 -4.22 5.09
C PHE A 36 -2.86 -3.36 4.16
N ASN A 37 -2.87 -2.04 4.36
CA ASN A 37 -3.56 -1.05 3.55
C ASN A 37 -2.59 0.03 3.13
N ALA A 38 -2.60 0.43 1.86
CA ALA A 38 -1.77 1.49 1.35
C ALA A 38 -2.01 2.80 2.12
N PHE A 39 -0.95 3.48 2.52
CA PHE A 39 -1.01 4.73 3.28
C PHE A 39 0.00 5.73 2.73
N SER A 40 -0.44 6.59 1.82
CA SER A 40 0.38 7.63 1.21
C SER A 40 -0.48 8.78 0.69
N ARG A 41 0.11 9.97 0.62
CA ARG A 41 -0.44 11.12 -0.11
C ARG A 41 0.52 11.51 -1.20
N ALA A 42 -0.02 11.71 -2.39
CA ALA A 42 0.75 12.01 -3.59
C ALA A 42 0.13 13.15 -4.40
N PRO A 43 0.95 14.01 -5.01
CA PRO A 43 0.48 14.92 -6.07
C PRO A 43 -0.08 14.09 -7.21
N GLN A 44 -1.25 14.46 -7.71
CA GLN A 44 -1.94 13.65 -8.70
C GLN A 44 -2.92 14.45 -9.56
N ILE A 45 -3.18 13.91 -10.73
CA ILE A 45 -4.28 14.24 -11.60
C ILE A 45 -5.20 13.03 -11.60
N ARG A 46 -6.41 13.17 -11.06
CA ARG A 46 -7.39 12.09 -10.97
C ARG A 46 -8.68 12.48 -11.67
N TYR A 47 -9.07 11.68 -12.64
CA TYR A 47 -10.36 11.78 -13.29
C TYR A 47 -11.30 10.69 -12.78
N ARG A 48 -12.54 11.06 -12.46
CA ARG A 48 -13.62 10.15 -12.09
C ARG A 48 -14.81 10.37 -13.02
N PHE A 49 -15.37 9.28 -13.50
CA PHE A 49 -16.62 9.27 -14.25
C PHE A 49 -17.64 8.39 -13.53
N ASP A 50 -18.81 8.96 -13.21
CA ASP A 50 -19.84 8.34 -12.39
C ASP A 50 -21.13 8.20 -13.19
N THR A 51 -21.63 6.97 -13.35
CA THR A 51 -22.88 6.67 -14.06
C THR A 51 -24.04 6.39 -13.10
N GLY A 52 -23.88 6.73 -11.81
CA GLY A 52 -24.81 6.41 -10.73
C GLY A 52 -24.41 5.13 -10.00
N HIS A 53 -24.50 3.97 -10.64
CA HIS A 53 -24.07 2.71 -10.03
C HIS A 53 -22.59 2.39 -10.24
N TRP A 54 -22.01 2.82 -11.36
CA TRP A 54 -20.63 2.56 -11.69
C TRP A 54 -19.79 3.82 -11.62
N GLN A 55 -18.59 3.72 -11.03
CA GLN A 55 -17.59 4.77 -11.03
C GLN A 55 -16.30 4.26 -11.65
N LEU A 56 -15.83 4.94 -12.69
CA LEU A 56 -14.52 4.72 -13.29
C LEU A 56 -13.55 5.77 -12.74
N THR A 57 -12.34 5.35 -12.41
CA THR A 57 -11.27 6.23 -11.91
C THR A 57 -10.00 5.99 -12.71
N GLY A 58 -9.41 7.06 -13.23
CA GLY A 58 -8.07 7.08 -13.82
C GLY A 58 -7.22 8.11 -13.09
N THR A 59 -5.97 7.76 -12.74
CA THR A 59 -5.08 8.66 -12.01
C THR A 59 -3.66 8.57 -12.56
N ALA A 60 -3.00 9.73 -12.73
CA ALA A 60 -1.55 9.83 -12.84
C ALA A 60 -1.03 10.51 -11.58
N LEU A 61 -0.01 9.94 -10.92
CA LEU A 61 0.48 10.43 -9.64
C LEU A 61 2.01 10.37 -9.54
N TRP A 62 2.55 11.14 -8.57
CA TRP A 62 3.98 11.25 -8.33
C TRP A 62 4.26 11.02 -6.85
N GLN A 63 5.32 10.29 -6.52
CA GLN A 63 5.68 9.99 -5.12
C GLN A 63 6.12 11.27 -4.40
N LEU A 64 5.68 11.48 -3.15
CA LEU A 64 6.08 12.62 -2.33
C LEU A 64 6.20 12.30 -0.84
N GLN A 65 5.12 11.82 -0.19
CA GLN A 65 5.10 11.59 1.26
C GLN A 65 5.95 10.39 1.65
N TYR A 66 5.83 9.31 0.89
CA TYR A 66 6.63 8.11 1.02
C TYR A 66 7.25 7.79 -0.34
N LEU A 67 8.42 7.18 -0.34
CA LEU A 67 9.26 7.02 -1.50
C LEU A 67 9.64 5.55 -1.67
N SER A 68 9.85 5.13 -2.91
CA SER A 68 10.36 3.80 -3.23
C SER A 68 11.77 3.58 -2.69
N ASN A 69 12.06 2.34 -2.32
CA ASN A 69 13.42 1.91 -1.96
C ASN A 69 14.27 1.68 -3.21
N GLY A 70 15.59 1.79 -3.04
CA GLY A 70 16.56 1.48 -4.09
C GLY A 70 17.99 1.50 -3.56
N PRO A 71 19.00 1.62 -4.43
CA PRO A 71 20.42 1.57 -4.06
C PRO A 71 20.83 2.59 -2.98
N ASN A 72 20.20 3.76 -2.99
CA ASN A 72 20.47 4.86 -2.02
C ASN A 72 19.40 4.93 -0.90
N GLY A 73 18.74 3.80 -0.58
CA GLY A 73 17.63 3.77 0.35
C GLY A 73 16.33 4.33 -0.23
N LYS A 74 15.49 4.99 0.60
CA LYS A 74 14.26 5.62 0.12
C LYS A 74 14.57 6.95 -0.55
N SER A 75 14.22 7.09 -1.85
CA SER A 75 14.52 8.29 -2.62
C SER A 75 13.49 8.53 -3.73
N GLU A 76 13.18 9.81 -3.98
CA GLU A 76 12.40 10.26 -5.14
C GLU A 76 13.22 10.17 -6.46
N GLU A 77 14.50 9.92 -6.35
CA GLU A 77 15.42 9.81 -7.47
C GLU A 77 14.96 8.77 -8.48
N TYR A 78 14.46 7.62 -8.03
CA TYR A 78 14.13 6.49 -8.91
C TYR A 78 12.95 6.78 -9.83
N ILE A 79 11.90 7.45 -9.35
CA ILE A 79 10.79 7.87 -10.19
C ILE A 79 11.18 9.08 -11.06
N LYS A 80 12.02 10.00 -10.55
CA LYS A 80 12.58 11.12 -11.34
C LYS A 80 13.41 10.62 -12.51
N ASN A 81 14.31 9.67 -12.27
CA ASN A 81 15.14 9.05 -13.31
C ASN A 81 14.30 8.31 -14.34
N SER A 82 13.18 7.73 -13.93
CA SER A 82 12.21 7.09 -14.82
C SER A 82 11.51 8.09 -15.73
N CYS A 83 11.22 9.31 -15.26
CA CYS A 83 10.38 10.31 -15.93
C CYS A 83 8.97 9.80 -16.29
N ILE A 84 8.49 8.73 -15.66
CA ILE A 84 7.18 8.13 -15.90
C ILE A 84 6.37 8.26 -14.61
N PRO A 85 5.21 8.95 -14.62
CA PRO A 85 4.29 8.93 -13.50
C PRO A 85 3.80 7.51 -13.21
N GLU A 86 3.41 7.30 -11.98
CA GLU A 86 2.65 6.13 -11.59
C GLU A 86 1.22 6.27 -12.11
N PHE A 87 0.63 5.20 -12.64
CA PHE A 87 -0.72 5.19 -13.18
C PHE A 87 -1.60 4.20 -12.43
N TYR A 88 -2.80 4.66 -12.12
CA TYR A 88 -3.85 3.83 -11.54
C TYR A 88 -5.13 3.89 -12.37
N ALA A 89 -5.79 2.73 -12.51
CA ALA A 89 -7.13 2.63 -13.06
C ALA A 89 -8.00 1.76 -12.15
N GLY A 90 -9.25 2.17 -11.93
CA GLY A 90 -10.19 1.44 -11.07
C GLY A 90 -11.62 1.54 -11.53
N ILE A 91 -12.41 0.54 -11.17
CA ILE A 91 -13.85 0.48 -11.37
C ILE A 91 -14.54 0.08 -10.07
N ASP A 92 -15.56 0.84 -9.68
CA ASP A 92 -16.38 0.62 -8.49
C ASP A 92 -17.84 0.44 -8.88
N TYR A 93 -18.52 -0.49 -8.23
CA TYR A 93 -19.97 -0.61 -8.19
C TYR A 93 -20.49 -0.05 -6.88
N LYS A 94 -21.54 0.76 -6.93
CA LYS A 94 -22.19 1.40 -5.79
C LYS A 94 -23.68 1.18 -5.84
N HIS A 95 -24.24 0.68 -4.78
CA HIS A 95 -25.69 0.54 -4.62
C HIS A 95 -26.06 0.68 -3.15
N GLU A 96 -26.84 1.70 -2.82
CA GLU A 96 -27.27 2.00 -1.44
C GLU A 96 -26.14 1.94 -0.41
N ASN A 97 -26.16 0.94 0.46
CA ASN A 97 -25.20 0.72 1.54
C ASN A 97 -23.95 -0.07 1.10
N PHE A 98 -23.92 -0.56 -0.12
CA PHE A 98 -22.88 -1.44 -0.63
C PHE A 98 -21.98 -0.73 -1.66
N ARG A 99 -20.70 -0.96 -1.56
CA ARG A 99 -19.70 -0.58 -2.57
C ARG A 99 -18.68 -1.71 -2.69
N ALA A 100 -18.33 -2.06 -3.92
CA ALA A 100 -17.24 -2.97 -4.23
C ALA A 100 -16.53 -2.51 -5.50
N GLY A 101 -15.25 -2.80 -5.61
CA GLY A 101 -14.47 -2.43 -6.78
C GLY A 101 -13.17 -3.18 -6.89
N ILE A 102 -12.53 -2.97 -8.03
CA ILE A 102 -11.19 -3.46 -8.34
C ILE A 102 -10.36 -2.31 -8.90
N GLY A 103 -9.05 -2.38 -8.71
CA GLY A 103 -8.12 -1.42 -9.24
C GLY A 103 -6.79 -2.07 -9.62
N ALA A 104 -6.08 -1.41 -10.51
CA ALA A 104 -4.73 -1.79 -10.93
C ALA A 104 -3.84 -0.55 -10.99
N GLU A 105 -2.57 -0.76 -10.70
CA GLU A 105 -1.52 0.25 -10.69
C GLU A 105 -0.32 -0.24 -11.48
N VAL A 106 0.36 0.69 -12.16
CA VAL A 106 1.64 0.47 -12.81
C VAL A 106 2.62 1.53 -12.33
N LEU A 107 3.75 1.08 -11.78
CA LEU A 107 4.87 1.91 -11.34
C LEU A 107 6.12 1.55 -12.14
N SER A 108 6.80 2.53 -12.72
CA SER A 108 8.09 2.35 -13.38
C SER A 108 9.17 3.17 -12.69
N LEU A 109 10.22 2.50 -12.21
CA LEU A 109 11.37 3.15 -11.58
C LEU A 109 12.63 2.91 -12.41
N LYS A 110 13.56 3.86 -12.34
CA LYS A 110 14.92 3.72 -12.89
C LYS A 110 15.92 3.89 -11.74
N PRO A 111 16.38 2.76 -11.15
CA PRO A 111 17.19 2.80 -9.93
C PRO A 111 18.53 3.48 -10.10
N ARG A 112 19.13 3.43 -11.30
CA ARG A 112 20.45 3.98 -11.60
C ARG A 112 20.46 4.59 -13.01
N THR A 113 21.21 5.69 -13.20
CA THR A 113 21.35 6.36 -14.49
C THR A 113 22.74 6.18 -15.11
N GLN A 114 23.73 5.89 -14.26
CA GLN A 114 25.12 5.69 -14.67
C GLN A 114 25.86 4.79 -13.66
N ASN A 115 26.97 4.22 -14.10
CA ASN A 115 27.92 3.50 -13.28
C ASN A 115 29.35 3.74 -13.78
N THR A 116 30.34 3.59 -12.89
CA THR A 116 31.75 3.71 -13.23
C THR A 116 32.42 2.35 -13.04
N VAL A 117 32.99 1.81 -14.13
CA VAL A 117 33.77 0.58 -14.13
C VAL A 117 35.12 0.91 -14.73
N ASP A 118 36.21 0.58 -14.05
CA ASP A 118 37.62 0.81 -14.47
C ASP A 118 37.89 2.26 -14.92
N GLY A 119 37.32 3.23 -14.19
CA GLY A 119 37.46 4.66 -14.47
C GLY A 119 36.63 5.18 -15.65
N LYS A 120 35.85 4.34 -16.32
CA LYS A 120 34.95 4.74 -17.41
C LYS A 120 33.53 4.83 -16.91
N VAL A 121 32.84 5.91 -17.28
CA VAL A 121 31.43 6.13 -16.95
C VAL A 121 30.55 5.52 -18.05
N TYR A 122 29.64 4.66 -17.66
CA TYR A 122 28.63 4.04 -18.51
C TYR A 122 27.25 4.58 -18.18
N LYS A 123 26.48 4.93 -19.19
CA LYS A 123 25.05 5.24 -19.04
C LYS A 123 24.29 3.93 -18.84
N LEU A 124 23.32 3.94 -17.91
CA LEU A 124 22.46 2.80 -17.60
C LEU A 124 21.03 3.16 -17.99
N ASP A 125 20.29 2.21 -18.57
CA ASP A 125 18.93 2.43 -19.05
C ASP A 125 17.90 1.47 -18.45
N GLU A 126 18.34 0.43 -17.73
CA GLU A 126 17.47 -0.57 -17.12
C GLU A 126 16.48 0.03 -16.12
N ARG A 127 15.27 -0.49 -16.17
CA ARG A 127 14.12 -0.08 -15.35
C ARG A 127 13.50 -1.27 -14.65
N ILE A 128 12.81 -1.00 -13.56
CA ILE A 128 11.85 -1.94 -13.01
C ILE A 128 10.44 -1.41 -13.23
N THR A 129 9.56 -2.27 -13.74
CA THR A 129 8.13 -1.99 -13.86
C THR A 129 7.39 -2.99 -12.99
N SER A 130 6.58 -2.46 -12.08
CA SER A 130 5.79 -3.20 -11.10
C SER A 130 4.31 -3.01 -11.38
N MET A 131 3.53 -4.09 -11.22
CA MET A 131 2.07 -4.07 -11.39
C MET A 131 1.41 -4.54 -10.11
N SER A 132 0.49 -3.74 -9.59
CA SER A 132 -0.26 -4.06 -8.37
C SER A 132 -1.74 -4.06 -8.64
N PHE A 133 -2.47 -4.95 -7.95
CA PHE A 133 -3.91 -5.12 -8.10
C PHE A 133 -4.59 -5.06 -6.74
N GLU A 134 -5.77 -4.47 -6.69
CA GLU A 134 -6.62 -4.51 -5.49
C GLU A 134 -8.05 -4.93 -5.82
N ALA A 135 -8.70 -5.56 -4.83
CA ALA A 135 -10.14 -5.73 -4.77
C ALA A 135 -10.62 -5.26 -3.40
N HIS A 136 -11.73 -4.54 -3.36
CA HIS A 136 -12.26 -4.01 -2.12
C HIS A 136 -13.77 -4.04 -2.07
N LEU A 137 -14.31 -4.08 -0.84
CA LEU A 137 -15.74 -3.99 -0.59
C LEU A 137 -16.04 -3.23 0.70
N ARG A 138 -17.21 -2.61 0.76
CA ARG A 138 -17.77 -1.99 1.96
C ARG A 138 -19.29 -2.14 1.98
N TYR A 139 -19.81 -2.58 3.12
CA TYR A 139 -21.21 -2.48 3.48
C TYR A 139 -21.34 -1.59 4.72
N LYS A 140 -22.17 -0.56 4.65
CA LYS A 140 -22.30 0.43 5.72
C LYS A 140 -23.77 0.78 5.97
N THR A 141 -24.23 0.51 7.19
CA THR A 141 -25.53 0.97 7.72
C THR A 141 -25.29 1.90 8.91
N PRO A 142 -26.34 2.47 9.55
CA PRO A 142 -26.16 3.23 10.79
C PRO A 142 -25.46 2.45 11.91
N ASP A 143 -25.70 1.13 12.00
CA ASP A 143 -25.21 0.28 13.09
C ASP A 143 -24.01 -0.58 12.70
N TRP A 144 -23.81 -0.86 11.42
CA TRP A 144 -22.79 -1.75 10.94
C TRP A 144 -21.88 -1.12 9.88
N LEU A 145 -20.60 -1.37 10.02
CA LEU A 145 -19.62 -1.23 8.95
C LEU A 145 -18.89 -2.56 8.78
N VAL A 146 -18.92 -3.10 7.57
CA VAL A 146 -18.07 -4.21 7.15
C VAL A 146 -17.26 -3.71 5.96
N ALA A 147 -15.94 -3.75 6.06
CA ALA A 147 -15.04 -3.36 4.98
C ALA A 147 -13.91 -4.36 4.85
N ALA A 148 -13.52 -4.65 3.64
CA ALA A 148 -12.40 -5.54 3.34
C ALA A 148 -11.67 -5.08 2.08
N LYS A 149 -10.38 -5.39 2.02
CA LYS A 149 -9.55 -5.18 0.85
C LYS A 149 -8.50 -6.28 0.76
N SER A 150 -8.22 -6.70 -0.46
CA SER A 150 -7.10 -7.58 -0.79
C SER A 150 -6.24 -6.90 -1.85
N THR A 151 -4.93 -6.89 -1.66
CA THR A 151 -3.96 -6.32 -2.58
C THR A 151 -2.92 -7.36 -2.91
N LEU A 152 -2.69 -7.59 -4.20
CA LEU A 152 -1.51 -8.28 -4.72
C LEU A 152 -0.58 -7.19 -5.22
N GLY A 153 0.43 -6.85 -4.41
CA GLY A 153 1.30 -5.71 -4.66
C GLY A 153 2.69 -6.11 -5.10
N GLU A 154 3.21 -5.43 -6.09
CA GLU A 154 4.61 -5.43 -6.50
C GLU A 154 5.25 -4.08 -6.14
N ASP A 155 6.36 -4.12 -5.36
CA ASP A 155 7.12 -2.92 -4.93
C ASP A 155 6.26 -1.78 -4.33
N MET A 156 5.40 -2.09 -3.36
CA MET A 156 4.49 -1.12 -2.72
C MET A 156 5.15 -0.27 -1.63
N THR A 157 6.48 -0.12 -1.62
CA THR A 157 7.22 0.56 -0.53
C THR A 157 6.90 2.05 -0.42
N HIS A 158 6.50 2.69 -1.50
CA HIS A 158 6.06 4.10 -1.57
C HIS A 158 4.67 4.33 -0.97
N THR A 159 3.98 3.29 -0.53
CA THR A 159 2.66 3.37 0.11
C THR A 159 2.65 2.90 1.57
N CYS A 160 3.81 2.86 2.25
CA CYS A 160 3.97 2.30 3.61
C CYS A 160 3.63 0.81 3.72
N MET A 161 3.60 0.09 2.62
CA MET A 161 3.46 -1.37 2.60
C MET A 161 4.83 -2.03 2.52
N LEU A 162 4.88 -3.35 2.75
CA LEU A 162 6.11 -4.13 2.57
C LEU A 162 6.31 -4.43 1.09
N GLY A 163 7.57 -4.59 0.67
CA GLY A 163 7.90 -4.85 -0.72
C GLY A 163 9.28 -4.35 -1.10
N GLY A 164 9.49 -4.19 -2.38
CA GLY A 164 10.74 -3.79 -3.00
C GLY A 164 11.02 -4.60 -4.25
N TYR A 165 12.28 -4.69 -4.64
CA TYR A 165 12.70 -5.47 -5.80
C TYR A 165 14.08 -6.08 -5.60
N GLY A 166 14.35 -7.15 -6.34
CA GLY A 166 15.65 -7.83 -6.41
C GLY A 166 16.41 -7.50 -7.67
N VAL A 167 17.74 -7.62 -7.60
CA VAL A 167 18.67 -7.59 -8.74
C VAL A 167 18.84 -9.03 -9.23
N THR A 168 18.58 -9.28 -10.49
CA THR A 168 18.68 -10.63 -11.09
C THR A 168 20.02 -10.89 -11.76
N SER A 169 20.63 -9.85 -12.35
CA SER A 169 21.96 -9.95 -12.94
C SER A 169 22.71 -8.62 -12.93
N ILE A 170 24.01 -8.66 -13.12
CA ILE A 170 24.88 -7.48 -13.27
C ILE A 170 25.75 -7.73 -14.52
N ASP A 171 25.75 -6.79 -15.46
CA ASP A 171 26.66 -6.80 -16.61
C ASP A 171 28.06 -6.42 -16.16
N ASP A 172 29.04 -7.31 -16.39
CA ASP A 172 30.41 -7.14 -15.88
C ASP A 172 31.14 -5.93 -16.53
N ARG A 173 30.73 -5.51 -17.71
CA ARG A 173 31.38 -4.42 -18.45
C ARG A 173 30.85 -3.05 -18.02
N THR A 174 29.54 -2.93 -17.80
CA THR A 174 28.88 -1.65 -17.53
C THR A 174 28.44 -1.53 -16.09
N GLY A 175 28.27 -2.67 -15.37
CA GLY A 175 27.66 -2.77 -14.07
C GLY A 175 26.15 -2.50 -14.10
N GLU A 176 25.50 -2.58 -15.27
CA GLU A 176 24.07 -2.47 -15.40
C GLU A 176 23.37 -3.64 -14.72
N GLN A 177 22.26 -3.36 -14.03
CA GLN A 177 21.55 -4.34 -13.23
C GLN A 177 20.16 -4.57 -13.84
N THR A 178 19.76 -5.82 -13.97
CA THR A 178 18.38 -6.19 -14.26
C THR A 178 17.61 -6.44 -12.95
N TYR A 179 16.28 -6.27 -12.97
CA TYR A 179 15.47 -6.25 -11.77
C TYR A 179 14.21 -7.10 -11.89
N THR A 180 13.75 -7.61 -10.75
CA THR A 180 12.47 -8.31 -10.60
C THR A 180 11.75 -7.82 -9.33
N PRO A 181 10.44 -7.51 -9.36
CA PRO A 181 9.74 -7.00 -8.18
C PRO A 181 9.45 -8.12 -7.19
N PHE A 182 9.49 -7.80 -5.89
CA PHE A 182 8.90 -8.64 -4.84
C PHE A 182 7.38 -8.53 -4.89
N ARG A 183 6.71 -9.68 -4.79
CA ARG A 183 5.26 -9.81 -4.70
C ARG A 183 4.82 -10.07 -3.27
N HIS A 184 3.80 -9.34 -2.83
CA HIS A 184 3.19 -9.51 -1.52
C HIS A 184 1.68 -9.60 -1.67
N SER A 185 1.06 -10.56 -0.99
CA SER A 185 -0.39 -10.61 -0.81
C SER A 185 -0.73 -9.95 0.53
N MET A 186 -1.61 -8.97 0.54
CA MET A 186 -2.03 -8.22 1.72
C MET A 186 -3.54 -8.14 1.74
N THR A 187 -4.15 -8.67 2.79
CA THR A 187 -5.61 -8.72 2.93
C THR A 187 -6.01 -8.25 4.31
N TRP A 188 -7.06 -7.45 4.39
CA TRP A 188 -7.64 -7.06 5.67
C TRP A 188 -9.17 -7.10 5.64
N LEU A 189 -9.73 -7.35 6.82
CA LEU A 189 -11.15 -7.25 7.14
C LEU A 189 -11.32 -6.33 8.34
N ASN A 190 -12.31 -5.44 8.29
CA ASN A 190 -12.70 -4.60 9.42
C ASN A 190 -14.22 -4.65 9.58
N VAL A 191 -14.65 -4.97 10.79
CA VAL A 191 -16.06 -5.01 11.19
C VAL A 191 -16.23 -4.06 12.37
N VAL A 192 -17.17 -3.11 12.27
CA VAL A 192 -17.54 -2.21 13.38
C VAL A 192 -19.03 -2.28 13.57
N HIS A 193 -19.45 -2.41 14.83
CA HIS A 193 -20.86 -2.45 15.22
C HIS A 193 -21.16 -1.41 16.30
N GLY A 194 -22.34 -0.82 16.23
CA GLY A 194 -22.91 0.09 17.22
C GLY A 194 -22.75 1.57 16.88
N GLN A 195 -23.37 2.42 17.68
CA GLN A 195 -23.39 3.89 17.52
C GLN A 195 -22.72 4.60 18.70
N LYS A 196 -23.38 4.69 19.86
CA LYS A 196 -22.84 5.30 21.07
C LYS A 196 -21.72 4.46 21.67
N TRP A 197 -21.95 3.17 21.85
CA TRP A 197 -20.94 2.17 22.10
C TRP A 197 -20.60 1.48 20.77
N LYS A 198 -19.35 1.60 20.33
CA LYS A 198 -18.86 0.94 19.12
C LYS A 198 -17.84 -0.11 19.48
N GLN A 199 -18.05 -1.31 18.94
CA GLN A 199 -17.13 -2.43 19.00
C GLN A 199 -16.52 -2.61 17.61
N GLY A 200 -15.22 -2.79 17.56
CA GLY A 200 -14.48 -2.96 16.30
C GLY A 200 -13.57 -4.17 16.35
N LEU A 201 -13.52 -4.86 15.23
CA LEU A 201 -12.55 -5.91 14.94
C LEU A 201 -11.85 -5.54 13.62
N PHE A 202 -10.53 -5.55 13.63
CA PHE A 202 -9.72 -5.55 12.42
C PHE A 202 -8.82 -6.79 12.41
N VAL A 203 -8.69 -7.41 11.25
CA VAL A 203 -7.74 -8.49 11.00
C VAL A 203 -6.99 -8.16 9.71
N GLY A 204 -5.68 -8.05 9.78
CA GLY A 204 -4.80 -7.86 8.64
C GLY A 204 -3.81 -9.02 8.52
N TYR A 205 -3.67 -9.58 7.32
CA TYR A 205 -2.73 -10.63 7.00
C TYR A 205 -1.91 -10.27 5.75
N MET A 206 -0.60 -10.51 5.83
CA MET A 206 0.33 -10.32 4.73
C MET A 206 1.19 -11.58 4.56
N LYS A 207 1.49 -11.91 3.30
CA LYS A 207 2.44 -12.96 2.92
C LYS A 207 3.39 -12.45 1.84
N ASN A 208 4.69 -12.66 2.06
CA ASN A 208 5.72 -12.50 1.05
C ASN A 208 5.66 -13.71 0.09
N LEU A 209 5.52 -13.43 -1.20
CA LEU A 209 5.46 -14.43 -2.28
C LEU A 209 6.78 -14.51 -3.06
N GLY A 210 7.80 -13.73 -2.65
CA GLY A 210 9.09 -13.67 -3.31
C GLY A 210 9.05 -12.95 -4.67
N THR A 211 10.05 -13.19 -5.47
CA THR A 211 10.25 -12.65 -6.83
C THR A 211 9.96 -13.69 -7.91
N GLY A 212 9.80 -13.23 -9.16
CA GLY A 212 9.61 -14.13 -10.30
C GLY A 212 10.88 -14.87 -10.75
N GLU A 213 12.03 -14.32 -10.42
CA GLU A 213 13.37 -14.79 -10.85
C GLU A 213 14.29 -14.88 -9.64
N ASP A 214 15.41 -15.61 -9.78
CA ASP A 214 16.45 -15.67 -8.75
C ASP A 214 17.16 -14.32 -8.64
N ILE A 215 17.52 -13.93 -7.42
CA ILE A 215 18.10 -12.62 -7.12
C ILE A 215 19.47 -12.77 -6.43
N ILE A 216 20.35 -11.83 -6.74
CA ILE A 216 21.71 -11.74 -6.17
C ILE A 216 21.85 -10.58 -5.18
N ASN A 217 20.92 -9.60 -5.20
CA ASN A 217 20.83 -8.48 -4.27
C ASN A 217 19.37 -8.00 -4.19
N GLN A 218 19.02 -7.20 -3.17
CA GLN A 218 17.65 -6.73 -2.99
C GLN A 218 17.56 -5.35 -2.34
N TYR A 219 16.53 -4.60 -2.73
CA TYR A 219 16.18 -3.29 -2.18
C TYR A 219 14.71 -3.30 -1.76
N GLY A 220 14.41 -2.94 -0.49
CA GLY A 220 13.02 -2.95 -0.05
C GLY A 220 12.84 -2.77 1.45
N THR A 221 11.61 -2.94 1.88
CA THR A 221 11.18 -2.83 3.28
C THR A 221 10.54 -4.14 3.73
N GLY A 222 10.98 -4.68 4.88
CA GLY A 222 10.41 -5.88 5.48
C GLY A 222 10.74 -7.18 4.74
N LEU A 223 11.83 -7.23 3.98
CA LEU A 223 12.21 -8.37 3.13
C LEU A 223 12.58 -9.65 3.90
N LYS A 224 12.74 -9.57 5.24
CA LYS A 224 12.95 -10.74 6.12
C LYS A 224 11.66 -11.26 6.75
N VAL A 225 10.52 -10.65 6.43
CA VAL A 225 9.21 -11.02 6.97
C VAL A 225 8.50 -11.90 5.96
N GLY A 226 8.31 -13.16 6.28
CA GLY A 226 7.57 -14.10 5.43
C GLY A 226 6.06 -13.91 5.52
N GLN A 227 5.57 -13.67 6.74
CA GLN A 227 4.15 -13.43 7.02
C GLN A 227 4.00 -12.41 8.15
N LEU A 228 2.89 -11.70 8.15
CA LEU A 228 2.49 -10.80 9.22
C LEU A 228 0.99 -10.93 9.45
N LEU A 229 0.59 -11.09 10.71
CA LEU A 229 -0.81 -11.09 11.15
C LEU A 229 -0.98 -10.03 12.23
N THR A 230 -1.97 -9.16 12.07
CA THR A 230 -2.42 -8.24 13.12
C THR A 230 -3.90 -8.46 13.35
N VAL A 231 -4.28 -8.61 14.61
CA VAL A 231 -5.67 -8.54 15.06
C VAL A 231 -5.81 -7.29 15.92
N ASP A 232 -6.87 -6.54 15.72
CA ASP A 232 -7.12 -5.30 16.45
C ASP A 232 -8.55 -5.34 16.99
N LEU A 233 -8.66 -5.25 18.30
CA LEU A 233 -9.93 -5.23 19.03
C LEU A 233 -10.11 -3.85 19.63
N GLN A 234 -11.21 -3.17 19.28
CA GLN A 234 -11.48 -1.85 19.82
C GLN A 234 -12.86 -1.76 20.48
N LEU A 235 -12.92 -0.93 21.50
CA LEU A 235 -14.16 -0.46 22.12
C LEU A 235 -14.12 1.06 22.21
N SER A 236 -15.16 1.75 21.75
CA SER A 236 -15.25 3.20 21.90
C SER A 236 -16.63 3.64 22.39
N TYR A 237 -16.60 4.70 23.20
CA TYR A 237 -17.78 5.40 23.68
C TYR A 237 -17.83 6.78 23.05
N ASN A 238 -18.90 7.05 22.29
CA ASN A 238 -19.03 8.24 21.46
C ASN A 238 -20.13 9.15 22.00
N LEU A 239 -19.79 10.40 22.28
CA LEU A 239 -20.64 11.49 22.65
C LEU A 239 -20.59 12.59 21.57
N PRO A 240 -21.50 13.59 21.58
CA PRO A 240 -21.50 14.64 20.55
C PRO A 240 -20.13 15.34 20.36
N HIS A 241 -19.41 15.59 21.45
CA HIS A 241 -18.12 16.31 21.44
C HIS A 241 -16.94 15.45 21.92
N TRP A 242 -17.18 14.24 22.44
CA TRP A 242 -16.16 13.40 23.02
C TRP A 242 -16.20 11.99 22.48
N LYS A 243 -15.04 11.45 22.21
CA LYS A 243 -14.85 10.02 21.94
C LYS A 243 -13.79 9.47 22.88
N PHE A 244 -14.13 8.43 23.62
CA PHE A 244 -13.21 7.64 24.41
C PHE A 244 -13.02 6.29 23.73
N GLY A 245 -11.81 5.82 23.61
CA GLY A 245 -11.50 4.58 22.93
C GLY A 245 -10.41 3.77 23.62
N LEU A 246 -10.57 2.46 23.58
CA LEU A 246 -9.56 1.49 23.98
C LEU A 246 -9.36 0.52 22.83
N GLU A 247 -8.10 0.21 22.52
CA GLU A 247 -7.70 -0.69 21.45
C GLU A 247 -6.62 -1.64 21.95
N TYR A 248 -6.72 -2.92 21.62
CA TYR A 248 -5.71 -3.93 21.87
C TYR A 248 -5.32 -4.59 20.55
N SER A 249 -4.04 -4.49 20.18
CA SER A 249 -3.53 -4.92 18.89
C SER A 249 -2.33 -5.86 19.04
N PRO A 250 -2.53 -7.18 19.15
CA PRO A 250 -1.46 -8.14 18.95
C PRO A 250 -1.06 -8.22 17.47
N SER A 251 0.25 -8.19 17.22
CA SER A 251 0.84 -8.33 15.88
C SER A 251 1.92 -9.39 15.92
N THR A 252 1.80 -10.42 15.07
CA THR A 252 2.76 -11.53 14.97
C THR A 252 3.40 -11.53 13.59
N GLY A 253 4.72 -11.45 13.55
CA GLY A 253 5.54 -11.60 12.37
C GLY A 253 6.28 -12.93 12.36
N TRP A 254 6.37 -13.55 11.17
CA TRP A 254 7.20 -14.73 10.90
C TRP A 254 8.46 -14.28 10.17
N PHE A 255 9.58 -14.32 10.86
CA PHE A 255 10.89 -13.91 10.35
C PHE A 255 11.73 -15.14 10.07
N GLY A 256 12.49 -15.13 8.98
CA GLY A 256 13.32 -16.28 8.60
C GLY A 256 14.40 -15.93 7.60
N THR A 257 14.88 -16.95 6.90
CA THR A 257 15.93 -16.87 5.89
C THR A 257 15.29 -16.83 4.49
N ALA A 258 15.77 -15.92 3.64
CA ALA A 258 15.33 -15.84 2.27
C ALA A 258 16.06 -16.88 1.40
N ASP A 259 15.33 -17.53 0.49
CA ASP A 259 15.89 -18.32 -0.59
C ASP A 259 16.34 -17.42 -1.75
N ASN A 260 16.78 -18.04 -2.86
CA ASN A 260 17.25 -17.33 -4.06
C ASN A 260 16.16 -16.44 -4.69
N ARG A 261 14.88 -16.65 -4.40
CA ARG A 261 13.75 -15.83 -4.87
C ARG A 261 13.20 -14.91 -3.80
N GLY A 262 13.88 -14.80 -2.66
CA GLY A 262 13.45 -13.97 -1.55
C GLY A 262 12.20 -14.48 -0.83
N CYS A 263 11.77 -15.74 -1.05
CA CYS A 263 10.77 -16.39 -0.21
C CYS A 263 11.38 -16.75 1.12
N ILE A 264 10.62 -16.58 2.21
CA ILE A 264 11.14 -16.74 3.57
C ILE A 264 10.83 -18.14 4.09
N HIS A 265 11.87 -18.83 4.53
CA HIS A 265 11.86 -20.17 5.10
C HIS A 265 12.45 -20.17 6.52
N ASP A 266 12.36 -21.32 7.22
CA ASP A 266 12.90 -21.55 8.57
C ASP A 266 12.48 -20.43 9.54
N THR A 267 11.18 -20.15 9.56
CA THR A 267 10.65 -19.00 10.26
C THR A 267 10.53 -19.22 11.75
N HIS A 268 10.79 -18.17 12.52
CA HIS A 268 10.43 -18.01 13.93
C HIS A 268 9.44 -16.87 14.08
N THR A 269 8.58 -16.95 15.09
CA THR A 269 7.57 -15.94 15.36
C THR A 269 8.06 -14.90 16.36
N VAL A 270 7.72 -13.64 16.10
CA VAL A 270 7.85 -12.53 17.05
C VAL A 270 6.50 -11.87 17.19
N THR A 271 5.98 -11.79 18.41
CA THR A 271 4.70 -11.15 18.69
C THR A 271 4.89 -9.89 19.52
N ASN A 272 4.26 -8.79 19.07
CA ASN A 272 4.18 -7.54 19.80
C ASN A 272 2.73 -7.33 20.25
N HIS A 273 2.56 -6.82 21.47
CA HIS A 273 1.27 -6.48 22.05
C HIS A 273 1.20 -4.98 22.28
N ARG A 274 0.17 -4.33 21.73
CA ARG A 274 -0.06 -2.91 21.92
C ARG A 274 -1.43 -2.68 22.56
N ILE A 275 -1.47 -1.82 23.57
CA ILE A 275 -2.70 -1.27 24.14
C ILE A 275 -2.67 0.23 23.89
N LEU A 276 -3.77 0.77 23.37
CA LEU A 276 -3.95 2.20 23.12
C LEU A 276 -5.22 2.68 23.79
N ALA A 277 -5.09 3.72 24.61
CA ALA A 277 -6.24 4.48 25.13
C ALA A 277 -6.26 5.85 24.46
N ALA A 278 -7.41 6.28 23.98
CA ALA A 278 -7.59 7.55 23.30
C ALA A 278 -8.76 8.34 23.86
N MET A 279 -8.56 9.64 24.00
CA MET A 279 -9.61 10.62 24.30
C MET A 279 -9.55 11.70 23.21
N ILE A 280 -10.65 11.88 22.47
CA ILE A 280 -10.74 12.80 21.34
C ILE A 280 -11.85 13.78 21.62
N TYR A 281 -11.54 15.08 21.59
CA TYR A 281 -12.51 16.16 21.65
C TYR A 281 -12.75 16.72 20.24
N MET A 282 -14.03 16.90 19.90
CA MET A 282 -14.49 17.43 18.61
C MET A 282 -15.25 18.73 18.87
N PHE A 283 -14.78 19.83 18.34
CA PHE A 283 -15.37 21.17 18.45
C PHE A 283 -16.03 21.62 17.15
#